data_26251c9f0d9328eeedc99898530db118
#
_entry.id   26251c9f0d9328eeedc99898530db118
#
_cell.length_a   1.000
_cell.length_b   1.000
_cell.length_c   1.000
_cell.angle_alpha   90.00
_cell.angle_beta   90.00
_cell.angle_gamma   90.00
#
_symmetry.space_group_name_H-M   'P 1'
#
loop_
_entity.id
_entity.type
_entity.pdbx_description
1 polymer ?
#
loop_
_entity_poly.entity_id
_entity_poly.type
_entity_poly.pdbx_seq_one_letter_code
_entity_poly.pdbx_strand_id
1 'polypeptide(L)'
;MKHSPGQYVNLLSSLLEKNSQKEYSLQMQKYMKNLFPFYGIKSPERKVIFRQFIKDEGFPSIKEVKEVIKLLYQKPEREFHYFAIELANKYSGKFDKEDIKLFEYLIVNYSWWDTIDSIAVNSLGKFFRIHPEMITETTALWMESGNKWLQRSCILFQLKYKKDTDLQLLYSFIDKLRLSNEFFIQKAIGWSLREYSKVDPQEIIMYIRNNELKSLSSREAQRIMIKRGLL
;
A
#
# COMPACT_ATOMS: atom_id res chain seq x y z
N MET A 1 25.94 3.46 -5.36
CA MET A 1 25.60 2.80 -6.65
C MET A 1 26.77 2.87 -7.62
N LYS A 2 26.84 1.94 -8.59
CA LYS A 2 27.76 2.01 -9.74
C LYS A 2 27.32 3.08 -10.75
N HIS A 3 26.07 3.51 -10.71
CA HIS A 3 25.38 4.38 -11.68
C HIS A 3 24.69 5.54 -10.96
N SER A 4 24.50 6.66 -11.64
CA SER A 4 23.61 7.71 -11.15
C SER A 4 22.16 7.22 -11.06
N PRO A 5 21.29 7.88 -10.27
CA PRO A 5 19.86 7.50 -10.18
C PRO A 5 19.17 7.39 -11.54
N GLY A 6 19.42 8.33 -12.45
CA GLY A 6 18.85 8.29 -13.80
C GLY A 6 19.37 7.11 -14.64
N GLN A 7 20.69 6.82 -14.59
CA GLN A 7 21.26 5.66 -15.29
C GLN A 7 20.70 4.35 -14.74
N TYR A 8 20.55 4.23 -13.42
CA TYR A 8 19.96 3.06 -12.77
C TYR A 8 18.54 2.79 -13.26
N VAL A 9 17.71 3.85 -13.36
CA VAL A 9 16.35 3.75 -13.88
C VAL A 9 16.34 3.37 -15.37
N ASN A 10 17.28 3.91 -16.18
CA ASN A 10 17.37 3.59 -17.61
C ASN A 10 17.79 2.13 -17.84
N LEU A 11 18.70 1.59 -17.03
CA LEU A 11 19.07 0.17 -17.08
C LEU A 11 17.86 -0.74 -16.78
N LEU A 12 17.07 -0.38 -15.77
CA LEU A 12 15.84 -1.11 -15.47
C LEU A 12 14.82 -0.98 -16.61
N SER A 13 14.67 0.22 -17.21
CA SER A 13 13.80 0.42 -18.39
C SER A 13 14.14 -0.56 -19.51
N SER A 14 15.40 -0.59 -19.94
CA SER A 14 15.86 -1.49 -21.00
C SER A 14 15.60 -2.96 -20.67
N LEU A 15 15.77 -3.33 -19.40
CA LEU A 15 15.50 -4.70 -18.95
C LEU A 15 14.01 -5.04 -19.01
N LEU A 16 13.14 -4.14 -18.58
CA LEU A 16 11.68 -4.34 -18.62
C LEU A 16 11.18 -4.37 -20.06
N GLU A 17 11.65 -3.46 -20.93
CA GLU A 17 11.34 -3.44 -22.37
C GLU A 17 11.69 -4.76 -23.05
N LYS A 18 12.90 -5.28 -22.79
CA LYS A 18 13.38 -6.58 -23.34
C LYS A 18 12.48 -7.75 -22.93
N ASN A 19 11.85 -7.66 -21.75
CA ASN A 19 11.00 -8.73 -21.20
C ASN A 19 9.51 -8.42 -21.41
N SER A 20 9.16 -7.43 -22.21
CA SER A 20 7.76 -7.02 -22.43
C SER A 20 6.96 -8.09 -23.18
N GLN A 21 5.68 -8.25 -22.81
CA GLN A 21 4.77 -9.25 -23.36
C GLN A 21 3.44 -8.57 -23.72
N LYS A 22 3.28 -8.19 -24.98
CA LYS A 22 2.15 -7.39 -25.46
C LYS A 22 0.79 -7.98 -25.14
N GLU A 23 0.63 -9.28 -25.25
CA GLU A 23 -0.63 -9.97 -24.95
C GLU A 23 -1.04 -9.78 -23.48
N TYR A 24 -0.11 -10.01 -22.54
CA TYR A 24 -0.39 -9.81 -21.10
C TYR A 24 -0.51 -8.35 -20.72
N SER A 25 0.17 -7.45 -21.41
CA SER A 25 0.04 -6.01 -21.22
C SER A 25 -1.42 -5.56 -21.36
N LEU A 26 -2.09 -5.96 -22.44
CA LEU A 26 -3.50 -5.61 -22.67
C LEU A 26 -4.44 -6.20 -21.59
N GLN A 27 -4.19 -7.44 -21.16
CA GLN A 27 -4.98 -8.06 -20.09
C GLN A 27 -4.80 -7.34 -18.75
N MET A 28 -3.56 -6.98 -18.41
CA MET A 28 -3.24 -6.26 -17.17
C MET A 28 -3.82 -4.85 -17.18
N GLN A 29 -3.74 -4.13 -18.29
CA GLN A 29 -4.38 -2.81 -18.46
C GLN A 29 -5.89 -2.91 -18.25
N LYS A 30 -6.56 -3.87 -18.90
CA LYS A 30 -8.00 -4.09 -18.76
C LYS A 30 -8.39 -4.40 -17.32
N TYR A 31 -7.61 -5.23 -16.61
CA TYR A 31 -7.82 -5.54 -15.19
C TYR A 31 -7.73 -4.28 -14.32
N MET A 32 -6.80 -3.39 -14.64
CA MET A 32 -6.61 -2.10 -13.96
C MET A 32 -7.49 -0.97 -14.53
N LYS A 33 -8.59 -1.32 -15.21
CA LYS A 33 -9.55 -0.35 -15.78
C LYS A 33 -8.93 0.62 -16.78
N ASN A 34 -7.85 0.21 -17.46
CA ASN A 34 -7.06 1.00 -18.40
C ASN A 34 -6.46 2.29 -17.80
N LEU A 35 -6.21 2.28 -16.49
CA LEU A 35 -5.64 3.45 -15.80
C LEU A 35 -4.13 3.58 -16.00
N PHE A 36 -3.44 2.47 -16.30
CA PHE A 36 -1.99 2.43 -16.40
C PHE A 36 -1.54 1.57 -17.58
N PRO A 37 -0.53 1.98 -18.35
CA PRO A 37 0.16 1.09 -19.25
C PRO A 37 1.00 0.04 -18.48
N PHE A 38 1.30 -1.06 -19.16
CA PHE A 38 2.09 -2.17 -18.64
C PHE A 38 3.03 -2.69 -19.72
N TYR A 39 4.21 -3.16 -19.33
CA TYR A 39 5.04 -4.03 -20.18
C TYR A 39 4.43 -5.43 -20.34
N GLY A 40 3.55 -5.83 -19.42
CA GLY A 40 2.89 -7.14 -19.42
C GLY A 40 3.67 -8.22 -18.68
N ILE A 41 4.56 -7.83 -17.77
CA ILE A 41 5.38 -8.74 -16.99
C ILE A 41 4.61 -9.15 -15.72
N LYS A 42 4.18 -10.41 -15.68
CA LYS A 42 3.41 -10.95 -14.54
C LYS A 42 4.22 -10.95 -13.23
N SER A 43 3.54 -10.92 -12.10
CA SER A 43 4.18 -10.78 -10.79
C SER A 43 5.29 -11.79 -10.49
N PRO A 44 5.18 -13.11 -10.80
CA PRO A 44 6.28 -14.05 -10.57
C PRO A 44 7.52 -13.69 -11.38
N GLU A 45 7.37 -13.43 -12.68
CA GLU A 45 8.45 -13.06 -13.60
C GLU A 45 9.08 -11.73 -13.21
N ARG A 46 8.25 -10.72 -12.92
CA ARG A 46 8.71 -9.41 -12.47
C ARG A 46 9.59 -9.52 -11.22
N LYS A 47 9.22 -10.36 -10.25
CA LYS A 47 10.04 -10.58 -9.04
C LYS A 47 11.38 -11.23 -9.36
N VAL A 48 11.44 -12.12 -10.34
CA VAL A 48 12.70 -12.72 -10.80
C VAL A 48 13.57 -11.66 -11.45
N ILE A 49 13.00 -10.85 -12.36
CA ILE A 49 13.69 -9.75 -13.06
C ILE A 49 14.24 -8.75 -12.04
N PHE A 50 13.43 -8.29 -11.10
CA PHE A 50 13.87 -7.32 -10.08
C PHE A 50 14.96 -7.89 -9.17
N ARG A 51 14.87 -9.17 -8.80
CA ARG A 51 15.92 -9.82 -8.01
C ARG A 51 17.23 -9.93 -8.77
N GLN A 52 17.17 -10.31 -10.06
CA GLN A 52 18.35 -10.36 -10.90
C GLN A 52 18.95 -8.97 -11.10
N PHE A 53 18.13 -7.97 -11.41
CA PHE A 53 18.58 -6.58 -11.54
C PHE A 53 19.30 -6.07 -10.28
N ILE A 54 18.76 -6.36 -9.10
CA ILE A 54 19.40 -5.99 -7.83
C ILE A 54 20.72 -6.75 -7.62
N LYS A 55 20.79 -8.00 -8.06
CA LYS A 55 22.03 -8.78 -7.98
C LYS A 55 23.15 -8.20 -8.84
N ASP A 56 22.81 -7.72 -10.04
CA ASP A 56 23.77 -7.21 -11.01
C ASP A 56 24.17 -5.75 -10.71
N GLU A 57 23.23 -4.91 -10.37
CA GLU A 57 23.43 -3.47 -10.20
C GLU A 57 23.52 -3.00 -8.74
N GLY A 58 23.09 -3.85 -7.81
CA GLY A 58 23.04 -3.54 -6.37
C GLY A 58 21.81 -2.71 -5.99
N PHE A 59 21.66 -2.49 -4.70
CA PHE A 59 20.65 -1.56 -4.17
C PHE A 59 21.17 -0.12 -4.21
N PRO A 60 20.29 0.87 -4.47
CA PRO A 60 20.64 2.28 -4.27
C PRO A 60 21.11 2.54 -2.84
N SER A 61 22.01 3.49 -2.62
CA SER A 61 22.33 3.94 -1.27
C SER A 61 21.14 4.66 -0.63
N ILE A 62 21.16 4.80 0.70
CA ILE A 62 20.09 5.54 1.42
C ILE A 62 19.96 6.99 0.95
N LYS A 63 21.07 7.60 0.50
CA LYS A 63 21.08 8.96 -0.03
C LYS A 63 20.43 9.08 -1.40
N GLU A 64 20.50 8.03 -2.22
CA GLU A 64 20.04 8.02 -3.62
C GLU A 64 18.66 7.37 -3.79
N VAL A 65 18.28 6.47 -2.88
CA VAL A 65 17.06 5.66 -3.04
C VAL A 65 15.79 6.49 -3.18
N LYS A 66 15.71 7.63 -2.50
CA LYS A 66 14.51 8.51 -2.58
C LYS A 66 14.37 9.12 -3.98
N GLU A 67 15.48 9.52 -4.60
CA GLU A 67 15.49 10.01 -5.97
C GLU A 67 15.15 8.90 -6.97
N VAL A 68 15.76 7.71 -6.81
CA VAL A 68 15.43 6.54 -7.64
C VAL A 68 13.94 6.19 -7.56
N ILE A 69 13.36 6.15 -6.35
CA ILE A 69 11.93 5.90 -6.15
C ILE A 69 11.08 6.93 -6.90
N LYS A 70 11.40 8.21 -6.81
CA LYS A 70 10.66 9.27 -7.51
C LYS A 70 10.78 9.17 -9.02
N LEU A 71 11.98 8.92 -9.55
CA LEU A 71 12.22 8.73 -10.98
C LEU A 71 11.46 7.52 -11.53
N LEU A 72 11.45 6.41 -10.81
CA LEU A 72 10.66 5.22 -11.17
C LEU A 72 9.17 5.53 -11.14
N TYR A 73 8.71 6.26 -10.14
CA TYR A 73 7.29 6.57 -9.97
C TYR A 73 6.75 7.57 -11.01
N GLN A 74 7.63 8.30 -11.68
CA GLN A 74 7.30 9.18 -12.80
C GLN A 74 7.17 8.46 -14.15
N LYS A 75 7.63 7.20 -14.23
CA LYS A 75 7.45 6.38 -15.44
C LYS A 75 5.99 5.95 -15.58
N PRO A 76 5.48 5.84 -16.81
CA PRO A 76 4.07 5.52 -17.03
C PRO A 76 3.72 4.05 -16.74
N GLU A 77 4.62 3.11 -17.03
CA GLU A 77 4.32 1.68 -16.88
C GLU A 77 4.28 1.23 -15.41
N ARG A 78 3.26 0.46 -15.08
CA ARG A 78 2.96 0.08 -13.70
C ARG A 78 4.06 -0.76 -13.04
N GLU A 79 4.83 -1.49 -13.80
CA GLU A 79 5.97 -2.27 -13.31
C GLU A 79 7.02 -1.40 -12.61
N PHE A 80 7.25 -0.16 -13.06
CA PHE A 80 8.13 0.78 -12.37
C PHE A 80 7.60 1.17 -10.99
N HIS A 81 6.29 1.40 -10.87
CA HIS A 81 5.68 1.71 -9.58
C HIS A 81 5.84 0.57 -8.59
N TYR A 82 5.69 -0.67 -9.04
CA TYR A 82 5.93 -1.82 -8.17
C TYR A 82 7.36 -1.92 -7.69
N PHE A 83 8.35 -1.66 -8.56
CA PHE A 83 9.75 -1.66 -8.15
C PHE A 83 10.07 -0.49 -7.19
N ALA A 84 9.53 0.70 -7.44
CA ALA A 84 9.64 1.83 -6.53
C ALA A 84 9.10 1.49 -5.13
N ILE A 85 7.96 0.80 -5.06
CA ILE A 85 7.36 0.37 -3.79
C ILE A 85 8.19 -0.72 -3.10
N GLU A 86 8.78 -1.65 -3.86
CA GLU A 86 9.70 -2.65 -3.28
C GLU A 86 10.93 -1.98 -2.65
N LEU A 87 11.49 -0.94 -3.29
CA LEU A 87 12.55 -0.11 -2.70
C LEU A 87 12.05 0.62 -1.46
N ALA A 88 10.90 1.29 -1.52
CA ALA A 88 10.31 1.99 -0.38
C ALA A 88 10.10 1.03 0.80
N ASN A 89 9.58 -0.18 0.55
CA ASN A 89 9.40 -1.21 1.58
C ASN A 89 10.72 -1.64 2.22
N LYS A 90 11.75 -1.81 1.42
CA LYS A 90 13.09 -2.19 1.91
C LYS A 90 13.70 -1.12 2.81
N TYR A 91 13.53 0.14 2.43
CA TYR A 91 14.17 1.27 3.11
C TYR A 91 13.30 1.95 4.17
N SER A 92 12.01 1.62 4.27
CA SER A 92 11.07 2.25 5.20
C SER A 92 11.55 2.30 6.66
N GLY A 93 12.36 1.33 7.06
CA GLY A 93 12.96 1.31 8.41
C GLY A 93 14.25 2.12 8.57
N LYS A 94 14.67 2.82 7.53
CA LYS A 94 15.87 3.68 7.52
C LYS A 94 15.55 5.11 7.11
N PHE A 95 14.30 5.40 6.85
CA PHE A 95 13.83 6.74 6.49
C PHE A 95 13.67 7.59 7.73
N ASP A 96 13.96 8.87 7.59
CA ASP A 96 13.80 9.89 8.62
C ASP A 96 12.35 10.39 8.66
N LYS A 97 11.98 11.17 9.68
CA LYS A 97 10.60 11.68 9.88
C LYS A 97 10.08 12.47 8.67
N GLU A 98 10.96 13.28 8.07
CA GLU A 98 10.63 14.08 6.88
C GLU A 98 10.27 13.25 5.67
N ASP A 99 10.65 11.97 5.66
CA ASP A 99 10.37 11.04 4.58
C ASP A 99 8.90 10.58 4.55
N ILE A 100 8.08 10.98 5.51
CA ILE A 100 6.62 10.86 5.44
C ILE A 100 6.08 11.50 4.14
N LYS A 101 6.71 12.59 3.68
CA LYS A 101 6.37 13.26 2.41
C LYS A 101 6.60 12.37 1.18
N LEU A 102 7.54 11.43 1.25
CA LEU A 102 7.72 10.44 0.19
C LEU A 102 6.54 9.48 0.14
N PHE A 103 6.07 8.99 1.29
CA PHE A 103 4.89 8.12 1.33
C PHE A 103 3.64 8.83 0.85
N GLU A 104 3.43 10.07 1.27
CA GLU A 104 2.33 10.89 0.77
C GLU A 104 2.40 11.04 -0.75
N TYR A 105 3.57 11.40 -1.30
CA TYR A 105 3.79 11.47 -2.75
C TYR A 105 3.41 10.17 -3.46
N LEU A 106 3.83 9.01 -2.94
CA LEU A 106 3.52 7.71 -3.52
C LEU A 106 2.03 7.36 -3.42
N ILE A 107 1.33 7.84 -2.38
CA ILE A 107 -0.10 7.58 -2.18
C ILE A 107 -0.95 8.45 -3.11
N VAL A 108 -0.59 9.72 -3.30
CA VAL A 108 -1.44 10.66 -4.08
C VAL A 108 -1.17 10.65 -5.57
N ASN A 109 -0.05 10.06 -6.01
CA ASN A 109 0.28 9.95 -7.43
C ASN A 109 0.07 8.53 -7.95
N TYR A 110 -0.44 8.40 -9.18
CA TYR A 110 -0.73 7.10 -9.82
C TYR A 110 -1.50 6.13 -8.91
N SER A 111 -2.40 6.68 -8.12
CA SER A 111 -3.10 6.01 -7.01
C SER A 111 -4.05 4.93 -7.51
N TRP A 112 -3.85 3.70 -7.03
CA TRP A 112 -4.79 2.59 -7.17
C TRP A 112 -4.57 1.58 -6.05
N TRP A 113 -5.55 0.75 -5.77
CA TRP A 113 -5.53 -0.18 -4.62
C TRP A 113 -4.28 -1.06 -4.53
N ASP A 114 -3.74 -1.52 -5.66
CA ASP A 114 -2.60 -2.44 -5.74
C ASP A 114 -1.29 -1.85 -5.19
N THR A 115 -1.07 -0.55 -5.42
CA THR A 115 0.08 0.17 -4.86
C THR A 115 -0.19 0.68 -3.46
N ILE A 116 -1.39 1.27 -3.25
CA ILE A 116 -1.77 1.86 -1.96
C ILE A 116 -1.73 0.83 -0.84
N ASP A 117 -2.29 -0.37 -1.06
CA ASP A 117 -2.31 -1.43 -0.06
C ASP A 117 -0.90 -1.88 0.32
N SER A 118 -0.02 -1.99 -0.66
CA SER A 118 1.38 -2.35 -0.40
C SER A 118 2.11 -1.25 0.39
N ILE A 119 1.92 0.02 0.01
CA ILE A 119 2.53 1.16 0.71
C ILE A 119 2.01 1.23 2.15
N ALA A 120 0.69 1.23 2.34
CA ALA A 120 0.07 1.38 3.65
C ALA A 120 0.50 0.26 4.61
N VAL A 121 0.32 -1.00 4.18
CA VAL A 121 0.50 -2.17 5.06
C VAL A 121 1.97 -2.49 5.33
N ASN A 122 2.87 -2.23 4.37
CA ASN A 122 4.27 -2.63 4.50
C ASN A 122 5.18 -1.45 4.84
N SER A 123 5.20 -0.42 3.98
CA SER A 123 6.14 0.69 4.13
C SER A 123 5.74 1.62 5.26
N LEU A 124 4.51 2.15 5.19
CA LEU A 124 3.99 3.12 6.15
C LEU A 124 3.80 2.49 7.54
N GLY A 125 3.25 1.27 7.59
CA GLY A 125 3.11 0.55 8.84
C GLY A 125 4.45 0.33 9.54
N LYS A 126 5.53 0.02 8.79
CA LYS A 126 6.86 -0.09 9.36
C LYS A 126 7.43 1.26 9.77
N PHE A 127 7.24 2.29 8.96
CA PHE A 127 7.68 3.66 9.23
C PHE A 127 7.06 4.18 10.54
N PHE A 128 5.76 4.04 10.72
CA PHE A 128 5.06 4.48 11.93
C PHE A 128 5.42 3.68 13.19
N ARG A 129 5.88 2.44 13.07
CA ARG A 129 6.45 1.72 14.22
C ARG A 129 7.79 2.32 14.71
N ILE A 130 8.53 2.96 13.81
CA ILE A 130 9.83 3.60 14.13
C ILE A 130 9.63 5.05 14.56
N HIS A 131 8.65 5.72 13.98
CA HIS A 131 8.30 7.12 14.23
C HIS A 131 6.85 7.24 14.74
N PRO A 132 6.51 6.66 15.90
CA PRO A 132 5.13 6.67 16.41
C PRO A 132 4.60 8.09 16.69
N GLU A 133 5.49 9.04 16.98
CA GLU A 133 5.14 10.45 17.17
C GLU A 133 4.56 11.12 15.92
N MET A 134 4.82 10.57 14.73
CA MET A 134 4.29 11.10 13.47
C MET A 134 2.83 10.67 13.21
N ILE A 135 2.35 9.66 13.92
CA ILE A 135 1.04 9.04 13.61
C ILE A 135 -0.10 10.05 13.74
N THR A 136 -0.20 10.70 14.89
CA THR A 136 -1.36 11.55 15.21
C THR A 136 -1.51 12.70 14.24
N GLU A 137 -0.46 13.48 14.03
CA GLU A 137 -0.48 14.63 13.14
C GLU A 137 -0.73 14.21 11.68
N THR A 138 0.03 13.23 11.19
CA THR A 138 -0.08 12.77 9.80
C THR A 138 -1.46 12.22 9.50
N THR A 139 -1.98 11.35 10.38
CA THR A 139 -3.28 10.72 10.13
C THR A 139 -4.44 11.70 10.28
N ALA A 140 -4.34 12.70 11.15
CA ALA A 140 -5.34 13.78 11.24
C ALA A 140 -5.43 14.55 9.91
N LEU A 141 -4.29 15.01 9.39
CA LEU A 141 -4.23 15.72 8.10
C LEU A 141 -4.76 14.85 6.94
N TRP A 142 -4.36 13.58 6.89
CA TRP A 142 -4.78 12.69 5.82
C TRP A 142 -6.27 12.33 5.89
N MET A 143 -6.84 12.19 7.07
CA MET A 143 -8.28 11.95 7.26
C MET A 143 -9.12 13.15 6.84
N GLU A 144 -8.63 14.38 7.06
CA GLU A 144 -9.33 15.62 6.70
C GLU A 144 -9.12 16.03 5.23
N SER A 145 -8.14 15.45 4.55
CA SER A 145 -7.79 15.81 3.16
C SER A 145 -8.90 15.55 2.12
N GLY A 146 -9.90 14.73 2.44
CA GLY A 146 -10.90 14.24 1.49
C GLY A 146 -10.34 13.25 0.45
N ASN A 147 -9.04 12.99 0.43
CA ASN A 147 -8.42 12.04 -0.49
C ASN A 147 -8.62 10.61 0.01
N LYS A 148 -9.42 9.84 -0.71
CA LYS A 148 -9.77 8.46 -0.33
C LYS A 148 -8.57 7.52 -0.18
N TRP A 149 -7.45 7.78 -0.87
CA TRP A 149 -6.27 6.92 -0.80
C TRP A 149 -5.43 7.21 0.44
N LEU A 150 -5.34 8.47 0.86
CA LEU A 150 -4.78 8.84 2.16
C LEU A 150 -5.62 8.29 3.30
N GLN A 151 -6.96 8.48 3.24
CA GLN A 151 -7.91 7.92 4.22
C GLN A 151 -7.82 6.37 4.27
N ARG A 152 -7.74 5.71 3.10
CA ARG A 152 -7.54 4.25 3.05
C ARG A 152 -6.23 3.84 3.71
N SER A 153 -5.16 4.59 3.53
CA SER A 153 -3.86 4.32 4.14
C SER A 153 -3.91 4.45 5.67
N CYS A 154 -4.67 5.41 6.21
CA CYS A 154 -4.93 5.52 7.65
C CYS A 154 -5.62 4.27 8.22
N ILE A 155 -6.61 3.72 7.51
CA ILE A 155 -7.30 2.50 7.95
C ILE A 155 -6.38 1.27 7.90
N LEU A 156 -5.44 1.22 6.93
CA LEU A 156 -4.70 -0.01 6.62
C LEU A 156 -3.28 -0.10 7.20
N PHE A 157 -2.66 1.00 7.66
CA PHE A 157 -1.25 0.93 8.05
C PHE A 157 -0.99 -0.02 9.22
N GLN A 158 -1.95 -0.23 10.12
CA GLN A 158 -1.86 -1.16 11.24
C GLN A 158 -2.20 -2.62 10.89
N LEU A 159 -2.54 -2.94 9.64
CA LEU A 159 -3.09 -4.25 9.26
C LEU A 159 -2.22 -5.45 9.70
N LYS A 160 -0.92 -5.26 9.81
CA LYS A 160 0.04 -6.27 10.26
C LYS A 160 0.47 -6.15 11.72
N TYR A 161 -0.12 -5.23 12.49
CA TYR A 161 0.27 -5.01 13.88
C TYR A 161 -0.22 -6.10 14.82
N LYS A 162 -1.27 -6.82 14.44
CA LYS A 162 -1.87 -7.91 15.24
C LYS A 162 -2.29 -7.39 16.63
N LYS A 163 -1.73 -7.99 17.70
CA LYS A 163 -2.00 -7.59 19.09
C LYS A 163 -1.54 -6.16 19.43
N ASP A 164 -0.60 -5.63 18.67
CA ASP A 164 -0.07 -4.27 18.87
C ASP A 164 -0.91 -3.21 18.14
N THR A 165 -2.05 -3.59 17.54
CA THR A 165 -2.96 -2.64 16.89
C THR A 165 -3.56 -1.71 17.92
N ASP A 166 -3.42 -0.41 17.72
CA ASP A 166 -4.18 0.61 18.46
C ASP A 166 -5.62 0.63 17.91
N LEU A 167 -6.51 -0.06 18.63
CA LEU A 167 -7.92 -0.17 18.24
C LEU A 167 -8.66 1.16 18.36
N GLN A 168 -8.34 1.98 19.37
CA GLN A 168 -8.99 3.26 19.56
C GLN A 168 -8.72 4.16 18.36
N LEU A 169 -7.46 4.19 17.91
CA LEU A 169 -7.07 4.93 16.72
C LEU A 169 -7.75 4.36 15.47
N LEU A 170 -7.76 3.03 15.28
CA LEU A 170 -8.43 2.39 14.14
C LEU A 170 -9.93 2.71 14.13
N TYR A 171 -10.61 2.61 15.26
CA TYR A 171 -12.03 2.93 15.38
C TYR A 171 -12.30 4.41 15.10
N SER A 172 -11.44 5.32 15.53
CA SER A 172 -11.59 6.74 15.22
C SER A 172 -11.60 7.04 13.71
N PHE A 173 -10.82 6.31 12.91
CA PHE A 173 -10.84 6.41 11.45
C PHE A 173 -12.09 5.77 10.86
N ILE A 174 -12.46 4.59 11.37
CA ILE A 174 -13.64 3.88 10.87
C ILE A 174 -14.90 4.70 11.17
N ASP A 175 -15.05 5.26 12.36
CA ASP A 175 -16.23 6.05 12.75
C ASP A 175 -16.45 7.28 11.86
N LYS A 176 -15.36 7.94 11.46
CA LYS A 176 -15.44 9.06 10.49
C LYS A 176 -15.89 8.60 9.10
N LEU A 177 -15.63 7.34 8.70
CA LEU A 177 -15.79 6.85 7.33
C LEU A 177 -16.78 5.70 7.17
N ARG A 178 -17.37 5.18 8.27
CA ARG A 178 -18.22 3.96 8.28
C ARG A 178 -19.44 4.03 7.37
N LEU A 179 -19.95 5.24 7.12
CA LEU A 179 -21.08 5.49 6.22
C LEU A 179 -20.67 5.95 4.82
N SER A 180 -19.37 5.97 4.51
CA SER A 180 -18.85 6.36 3.20
C SER A 180 -19.41 5.44 2.08
N ASN A 181 -19.78 6.04 0.96
CA ASN A 181 -20.20 5.31 -0.24
C ASN A 181 -19.02 4.88 -1.13
N GLU A 182 -17.78 5.30 -0.80
CA GLU A 182 -16.58 4.94 -1.55
C GLU A 182 -16.25 3.45 -1.39
N PHE A 183 -16.30 2.70 -2.50
CA PHE A 183 -16.05 1.26 -2.52
C PHE A 183 -14.74 0.86 -1.83
N PHE A 184 -13.66 1.58 -2.13
CA PHE A 184 -12.33 1.27 -1.58
C PHE A 184 -12.20 1.57 -0.09
N ILE A 185 -12.98 2.53 0.44
CA ILE A 185 -13.07 2.80 1.89
C ILE A 185 -13.84 1.68 2.58
N GLN A 186 -15.00 1.29 2.04
CA GLN A 186 -15.78 0.19 2.60
C GLN A 186 -14.97 -1.11 2.66
N LYS A 187 -14.20 -1.41 1.60
CA LYS A 187 -13.31 -2.58 1.56
C LYS A 187 -12.19 -2.49 2.59
N ALA A 188 -11.59 -1.31 2.80
CA ALA A 188 -10.54 -1.11 3.80
C ALA A 188 -11.06 -1.35 5.22
N ILE A 189 -12.22 -0.77 5.56
CA ILE A 189 -12.88 -0.96 6.85
C ILE A 189 -13.15 -2.45 7.10
N GLY A 190 -13.80 -3.12 6.17
CA GLY A 190 -14.09 -4.53 6.31
C GLY A 190 -12.83 -5.40 6.42
N TRP A 191 -11.77 -5.06 5.68
CA TRP A 191 -10.51 -5.79 5.74
C TRP A 191 -9.78 -5.58 7.06
N SER A 192 -9.70 -4.37 7.58
CA SER A 192 -9.02 -4.07 8.84
C SER A 192 -9.72 -4.77 10.02
N LEU A 193 -11.04 -4.69 10.10
CA LEU A 193 -11.84 -5.38 11.11
C LEU A 193 -11.68 -6.91 11.01
N ARG A 194 -11.76 -7.46 9.79
CA ARG A 194 -11.53 -8.89 9.56
C ARG A 194 -10.12 -9.34 9.94
N GLU A 195 -9.11 -8.53 9.69
CA GLU A 195 -7.75 -8.90 10.07
C GLU A 195 -7.57 -8.92 11.58
N TYR A 196 -8.14 -7.93 12.29
CA TYR A 196 -8.08 -7.91 13.75
C TYR A 196 -8.97 -8.98 14.41
N SER A 197 -10.08 -9.40 13.79
CA SER A 197 -10.90 -10.51 14.29
C SER A 197 -10.15 -11.85 14.40
N LYS A 198 -8.96 -11.95 13.82
CA LYS A 198 -8.07 -13.11 14.02
C LYS A 198 -7.35 -13.07 15.37
N VAL A 199 -7.24 -11.88 15.97
CA VAL A 199 -6.64 -11.62 17.28
C VAL A 199 -7.70 -11.68 18.36
N ASP A 200 -8.75 -10.88 18.20
CA ASP A 200 -9.90 -10.83 19.10
C ASP A 200 -11.22 -10.78 18.30
N PRO A 201 -11.86 -11.94 18.10
CA PRO A 201 -13.13 -12.01 17.40
C PRO A 201 -14.29 -11.40 18.19
N GLN A 202 -14.27 -11.49 19.55
CA GLN A 202 -15.37 -10.98 20.37
C GLN A 202 -15.43 -9.46 20.35
N GLU A 203 -14.27 -8.81 20.41
CA GLU A 203 -14.15 -7.36 20.28
C GLU A 203 -14.78 -6.88 18.96
N ILE A 204 -14.47 -7.54 17.85
CA ILE A 204 -15.01 -7.15 16.54
C ILE A 204 -16.50 -7.45 16.41
N ILE A 205 -16.99 -8.54 17.01
CA ILE A 205 -18.43 -8.85 17.06
C ILE A 205 -19.17 -7.73 17.81
N MET A 206 -18.66 -7.31 18.97
CA MET A 206 -19.25 -6.22 19.74
C MET A 206 -19.23 -4.91 18.96
N TYR A 207 -18.10 -4.57 18.32
CA TYR A 207 -17.99 -3.36 17.52
C TYR A 207 -19.03 -3.33 16.37
N ILE A 208 -19.16 -4.43 15.61
CA ILE A 208 -20.12 -4.51 14.48
C ILE A 208 -21.58 -4.44 14.98
N ARG A 209 -21.89 -5.00 16.15
CA ARG A 209 -23.25 -4.95 16.71
C ARG A 209 -23.65 -3.56 17.19
N ASN A 210 -22.68 -2.80 17.71
CA ASN A 210 -22.93 -1.49 18.30
C ASN A 210 -22.78 -0.33 17.30
N ASN A 211 -22.24 -0.59 16.11
CA ASN A 211 -21.96 0.44 15.12
C ASN A 211 -22.57 0.10 13.77
N GLU A 212 -23.30 1.04 13.20
CA GLU A 212 -23.79 0.93 11.83
C GLU A 212 -22.63 0.99 10.84
N LEU A 213 -22.51 -0.03 9.99
CA LEU A 213 -21.54 -0.12 8.90
C LEU A 213 -22.27 -0.29 7.57
N LYS A 214 -21.71 0.23 6.49
CA LYS A 214 -22.18 -0.12 5.14
C LYS A 214 -22.13 -1.64 4.94
N SER A 215 -23.10 -2.18 4.19
CA SER A 215 -23.28 -3.61 3.99
C SER A 215 -22.03 -4.34 3.49
N LEU A 216 -21.26 -3.70 2.62
CA LEU A 216 -19.98 -4.26 2.14
C LEU A 216 -18.94 -4.36 3.26
N SER A 217 -18.79 -3.32 4.08
CA SER A 217 -17.85 -3.32 5.21
C SER A 217 -18.21 -4.39 6.21
N SER A 218 -19.49 -4.48 6.60
CA SER A 218 -19.99 -5.48 7.55
C SER A 218 -19.74 -6.91 7.04
N ARG A 219 -20.15 -7.20 5.79
CA ARG A 219 -19.94 -8.53 5.18
C ARG A 219 -18.45 -8.93 5.12
N GLU A 220 -17.57 -8.01 4.75
CA GLU A 220 -16.13 -8.29 4.69
C GLU A 220 -15.53 -8.50 6.08
N ALA A 221 -15.96 -7.73 7.09
CA ALA A 221 -15.50 -7.87 8.47
C ALA A 221 -15.87 -9.24 9.05
N GLN A 222 -17.10 -9.71 8.82
CA GLN A 222 -17.63 -10.93 9.38
C GLN A 222 -17.09 -12.22 8.72
N ARG A 223 -16.53 -12.13 7.53
CA ARG A 223 -16.22 -13.28 6.66
C ARG A 223 -15.42 -14.40 7.33
N ILE A 224 -14.43 -14.10 8.16
CA ILE A 224 -13.63 -15.12 8.87
C ILE A 224 -14.39 -15.66 10.07
N MET A 225 -15.13 -14.82 10.78
CA MET A 225 -15.89 -15.22 11.96
C MET A 225 -17.02 -16.17 11.59
N ILE A 226 -17.76 -15.89 10.50
CA ILE A 226 -18.75 -16.80 9.93
C ILE A 226 -18.11 -18.15 9.56
N LYS A 227 -16.97 -18.12 8.85
CA LYS A 227 -16.25 -19.36 8.48
C LYS A 227 -15.83 -20.19 9.68
N ARG A 228 -15.64 -19.57 10.85
CA ARG A 228 -15.25 -20.23 12.11
C ARG A 228 -16.45 -20.59 13.00
N GLY A 229 -17.67 -20.33 12.57
CA GLY A 229 -18.88 -20.59 13.36
C GLY A 229 -19.03 -19.70 14.60
N LEU A 230 -18.48 -18.48 14.57
CA LEU A 230 -18.54 -17.50 15.66
C LEU A 230 -19.69 -16.50 15.49
N LEU A 231 -20.28 -16.47 14.29
CA LEU A 231 -21.46 -15.67 13.91
C LEU A 231 -22.42 -16.55 13.12
#